data_975db488ac19fec131b3170cbeb1c874
#
_entry.id   975db488ac19fec131b3170cbeb1c874
#
_cell.length_a   1.000
_cell.length_b   1.000
_cell.length_c   1.000
_cell.angle_alpha   90.00
_cell.angle_beta   90.00
_cell.angle_gamma   90.00
#
_symmetry.space_group_name_H-M   'P 1'
#
loop_
_entity.id
_entity.type
_entity.pdbx_description
1 polymer ?
#
loop_
_entity_poly.entity_id
_entity_poly.type
_entity_poly.pdbx_seq_one_letter_code
_entity_poly.pdbx_strand_id
1 'polypeptide(L)'
;MPGYSNRELIIATIADLLDGIRHVAVGASSPMPAAGAMLLRARNEMAKRERVRISILGSEEHNFFTNGGVELFDCTAQGRVDAFFLGGGQIDGEANINLVGTGDYPQTEVRWPGCFGSAFMYYLVPRVILFREEHSPRVFVPKVDYISAPGVSDGIVRPGGPHALLTGMALFDFDKQKK
;
A
#
# COMPACT_ATOMS: atom_id res chain seq x y z
N MET A 1 13.27 28.26 5.34
CA MET A 1 13.18 26.82 5.02
C MET A 1 11.96 26.27 5.76
N PRO A 2 11.17 25.36 5.22
CA PRO A 2 10.11 24.73 5.98
C PRO A 2 10.68 24.09 7.24
N GLY A 3 10.00 24.21 8.37
CA GLY A 3 10.45 23.66 9.66
C GLY A 3 10.30 22.15 9.80
N TYR A 4 10.18 21.38 8.68
CA TYR A 4 9.98 19.95 8.65
C TYR A 4 10.80 19.31 7.52
N SER A 5 11.13 18.05 7.68
CA SER A 5 11.80 17.21 6.67
C SER A 5 10.80 16.62 5.68
N ASN A 6 11.30 16.16 4.51
CA ASN A 6 10.47 15.45 3.54
C ASN A 6 9.84 14.17 4.14
N ARG A 7 10.57 13.48 5.00
CA ARG A 7 10.04 12.28 5.69
C ARG A 7 8.88 12.59 6.62
N GLU A 8 8.97 13.68 7.37
CA GLU A 8 7.86 14.13 8.22
C GLU A 8 6.64 14.52 7.38
N LEU A 9 6.84 15.17 6.23
CA LEU A 9 5.76 15.47 5.30
C LEU A 9 5.10 14.18 4.77
N ILE A 10 5.89 13.19 4.35
CA ILE A 10 5.37 11.90 3.89
C ILE A 10 4.56 11.21 4.99
N ILE A 11 5.08 11.17 6.22
CA ILE A 11 4.38 10.56 7.38
C ILE A 11 3.05 11.29 7.65
N ALA A 12 3.05 12.61 7.61
CA ALA A 12 1.83 13.40 7.79
C ALA A 12 0.81 13.14 6.67
N THR A 13 1.27 13.10 5.42
CA THR A 13 0.43 12.79 4.26
C THR A 13 -0.17 11.37 4.37
N ILE A 14 0.61 10.39 4.82
CA ILE A 14 0.09 9.03 5.07
C ILE A 14 -1.01 9.07 6.14
N ALA A 15 -0.80 9.80 7.23
CA ALA A 15 -1.83 9.93 8.26
C ALA A 15 -3.13 10.55 7.71
N ASP A 16 -3.02 11.55 6.84
CA ASP A 16 -4.19 12.19 6.21
C ASP A 16 -4.88 11.24 5.22
N LEU A 17 -4.13 10.47 4.42
CA LEU A 17 -4.67 9.45 3.51
C LEU A 17 -5.41 8.31 4.23
N LEU A 18 -5.08 8.09 5.49
CA LEU A 18 -5.71 7.06 6.34
C LEU A 18 -6.87 7.61 7.18
N ASP A 19 -7.22 8.90 7.10
CA ASP A 19 -8.29 9.43 7.96
C ASP A 19 -9.62 8.69 7.76
N GLY A 20 -10.32 8.45 8.86
CA GLY A 20 -11.61 7.77 8.89
C GLY A 20 -11.55 6.24 8.81
N ILE A 21 -10.38 5.60 8.76
CA ILE A 21 -10.26 4.14 8.82
C ILE A 21 -10.33 3.62 10.25
N ARG A 22 -10.74 2.35 10.39
CA ARG A 22 -10.77 1.63 11.68
C ARG A 22 -9.57 0.69 11.84
N HIS A 23 -9.13 0.06 10.74
CA HIS A 23 -8.02 -0.90 10.76
C HIS A 23 -7.15 -0.76 9.51
N VAL A 24 -5.85 -0.58 9.74
CA VAL A 24 -4.82 -0.61 8.69
C VAL A 24 -3.87 -1.77 8.90
N ALA A 25 -3.57 -2.51 7.84
CA ALA A 25 -2.48 -3.48 7.80
C ALA A 25 -1.27 -2.86 7.08
N VAL A 26 -0.10 -3.01 7.68
CA VAL A 26 1.18 -2.50 7.18
C VAL A 26 2.10 -3.68 6.92
N GLY A 27 2.71 -3.73 5.75
CA GLY A 27 3.67 -4.78 5.38
C GLY A 27 4.91 -4.79 6.26
N ALA A 28 5.59 -5.93 6.32
CA ALA A 28 6.88 -6.04 6.98
C ALA A 28 7.89 -5.05 6.39
N SER A 29 8.80 -4.55 7.21
CA SER A 29 9.85 -3.60 6.79
C SER A 29 9.33 -2.31 6.12
N SER A 30 8.16 -1.82 6.53
CA SER A 30 7.52 -0.62 5.98
C SER A 30 7.42 0.51 7.04
N PRO A 31 8.55 1.11 7.46
CA PRO A 31 8.58 2.03 8.61
C PRO A 31 7.80 3.33 8.37
N MET A 32 7.82 3.89 7.16
CA MET A 32 7.11 5.13 6.84
C MET A 32 5.58 4.96 6.90
N PRO A 33 4.99 3.93 6.25
CA PRO A 33 3.59 3.57 6.43
C PRO A 33 3.20 3.32 7.89
N ALA A 34 4.04 2.60 8.64
CA ALA A 34 3.80 2.34 10.07
C ALA A 34 3.77 3.64 10.89
N ALA A 35 4.74 4.53 10.67
CA ALA A 35 4.81 5.83 11.37
C ALA A 35 3.59 6.72 11.05
N GLY A 36 3.14 6.75 9.79
CA GLY A 36 1.93 7.49 9.40
C GLY A 36 0.67 6.95 10.07
N ALA A 37 0.51 5.62 10.13
CA ALA A 37 -0.59 4.99 10.84
C ALA A 37 -0.56 5.29 12.35
N MET A 38 0.62 5.26 12.98
CA MET A 38 0.81 5.62 14.38
C MET A 38 0.50 7.10 14.63
N LEU A 39 0.89 7.99 13.73
CA LEU A 39 0.56 9.41 13.82
C LEU A 39 -0.96 9.63 13.76
N LEU A 40 -1.68 8.97 12.85
CA LEU A 40 -3.14 9.02 12.82
C LEU A 40 -3.74 8.54 14.13
N ARG A 41 -3.28 7.42 14.69
CA ARG A 41 -3.75 6.92 15.99
C ARG A 41 -3.55 7.94 17.10
N ALA A 42 -2.38 8.55 17.19
CA ALA A 42 -2.09 9.59 18.17
C ALA A 42 -3.00 10.82 17.99
N ARG A 43 -3.20 11.28 16.75
CA ARG A 43 -4.14 12.39 16.43
C ARG A 43 -5.57 12.06 16.87
N ASN A 44 -6.02 10.83 16.63
CA ASN A 44 -7.37 10.40 17.04
C ASN A 44 -7.50 10.35 18.56
N GLU A 45 -6.50 9.83 19.27
CA GLU A 45 -6.47 9.81 20.74
C GLU A 45 -6.54 11.23 21.32
N MET A 46 -5.73 12.17 20.80
CA MET A 46 -5.76 13.57 21.21
C MET A 46 -7.11 14.25 20.93
N ALA A 47 -7.74 13.92 19.81
CA ALA A 47 -9.04 14.45 19.41
C ALA A 47 -10.22 13.69 20.03
N LYS A 48 -9.98 12.70 20.89
CA LYS A 48 -10.99 11.80 21.48
C LYS A 48 -11.87 11.11 20.44
N ARG A 49 -11.29 10.79 19.28
CA ARG A 49 -11.90 9.98 18.24
C ARG A 49 -11.62 8.48 18.45
N GLU A 50 -12.28 7.62 17.70
CA GLU A 50 -12.08 6.19 17.76
C GLU A 50 -10.61 5.81 17.49
N ARG A 51 -10.09 4.87 18.27
CA ARG A 51 -8.72 4.40 18.17
C ARG A 51 -8.55 3.50 16.95
N VAL A 52 -7.63 3.87 16.06
CA VAL A 52 -7.29 3.07 14.89
C VAL A 52 -6.51 1.81 15.31
N ARG A 53 -6.96 0.66 14.84
CA ARG A 53 -6.20 -0.59 14.93
C ARG A 53 -5.09 -0.58 13.87
N ILE A 54 -3.87 -0.90 14.28
CA ILE A 54 -2.71 -0.99 13.39
C ILE A 54 -2.11 -2.38 13.52
N SER A 55 -2.05 -3.12 12.41
CA SER A 55 -1.37 -4.41 12.33
C SER A 55 -0.12 -4.25 11.47
N ILE A 56 1.06 -4.38 12.08
CA ILE A 56 2.34 -4.31 11.38
C ILE A 56 2.88 -5.74 11.26
N LEU A 57 2.93 -6.26 10.06
CA LEU A 57 3.37 -7.63 9.80
C LEU A 57 4.83 -7.82 10.26
N GLY A 58 5.07 -8.88 11.03
CA GLY A 58 6.38 -9.17 11.60
C GLY A 58 6.77 -8.34 12.82
N SER A 59 5.89 -7.48 13.33
CA SER A 59 6.11 -6.78 14.61
C SER A 59 5.67 -7.67 15.78
N GLU A 60 6.50 -7.79 16.81
CA GLU A 60 6.13 -8.50 18.04
C GLU A 60 5.03 -7.77 18.82
N GLU A 61 5.05 -6.45 18.81
CA GLU A 61 4.12 -5.61 19.58
C GLU A 61 2.82 -5.29 18.83
N HIS A 62 2.91 -5.10 17.51
CA HIS A 62 1.81 -4.56 16.71
C HIS A 62 1.28 -5.53 15.65
N ASN A 63 1.63 -6.81 15.70
CA ASN A 63 1.05 -7.83 14.84
C ASN A 63 -0.05 -8.60 15.59
N PHE A 64 -1.30 -8.39 15.20
CA PHE A 64 -2.45 -9.09 15.79
C PHE A 64 -2.76 -10.43 15.12
N PHE A 65 -2.01 -10.78 14.09
CA PHE A 65 -2.17 -12.04 13.36
C PHE A 65 -1.20 -13.07 13.91
N THR A 66 -1.72 -14.20 14.39
CA THR A 66 -0.91 -15.23 15.05
C THR A 66 -0.37 -16.26 14.08
N ASN A 67 -1.00 -16.44 12.92
CA ASN A 67 -0.72 -17.54 11.99
C ASN A 67 -0.32 -17.05 10.59
N GLY A 68 0.62 -16.14 10.54
CA GLY A 68 1.18 -15.64 9.29
C GLY A 68 0.12 -15.00 8.38
N GLY A 69 0.05 -15.46 7.12
CA GLY A 69 -0.85 -14.88 6.12
C GLY A 69 -2.31 -15.29 6.27
N VAL A 70 -2.62 -16.42 6.89
CA VAL A 70 -3.99 -16.98 6.92
C VAL A 70 -4.96 -16.02 7.58
N GLU A 71 -4.72 -15.62 8.82
CA GLU A 71 -5.60 -14.69 9.55
C GLU A 71 -5.68 -13.32 8.87
N LEU A 72 -4.59 -12.81 8.31
CA LEU A 72 -4.58 -11.57 7.53
C LEU A 72 -5.55 -11.67 6.35
N PHE A 73 -5.49 -12.75 5.59
CA PHE A 73 -6.33 -12.96 4.42
C PHE A 73 -7.78 -13.18 4.79
N ASP A 74 -8.05 -13.96 5.84
CA ASP A 74 -9.41 -14.17 6.34
C ASP A 74 -10.03 -12.86 6.84
N CYS A 75 -9.30 -12.08 7.63
CA CYS A 75 -9.75 -10.76 8.08
C CYS A 75 -10.01 -9.81 6.90
N THR A 76 -9.17 -9.86 5.87
CA THR A 76 -9.34 -9.07 4.66
C THR A 76 -10.58 -9.49 3.89
N ALA A 77 -10.78 -10.80 3.67
CA ALA A 77 -11.95 -11.34 2.99
C ALA A 77 -13.27 -11.02 3.71
N GLN A 78 -13.21 -10.88 5.03
CA GLN A 78 -14.36 -10.51 5.88
C GLN A 78 -14.57 -8.99 5.97
N GLY A 79 -13.80 -8.17 5.24
CA GLY A 79 -13.90 -6.72 5.29
C GLY A 79 -13.46 -6.08 6.61
N ARG A 80 -12.56 -6.74 7.35
CA ARG A 80 -12.05 -6.25 8.64
C ARG A 80 -10.75 -5.47 8.53
N VAL A 81 -10.20 -5.31 7.32
CA VAL A 81 -9.04 -4.47 7.01
C VAL A 81 -9.51 -3.38 6.06
N ASP A 82 -9.49 -2.14 6.52
CA ASP A 82 -9.98 -0.99 5.75
C ASP A 82 -8.93 -0.40 4.82
N ALA A 83 -7.66 -0.46 5.21
CA ALA A 83 -6.54 0.07 4.44
C ALA A 83 -5.32 -0.85 4.47
N PHE A 84 -4.56 -0.82 3.37
CA PHE A 84 -3.31 -1.56 3.19
C PHE A 84 -2.31 -0.74 2.37
N PHE A 85 -1.02 -0.96 2.62
CA PHE A 85 0.05 -0.36 1.81
C PHE A 85 0.67 -1.41 0.90
N LEU A 86 0.87 -1.04 -0.36
CA LEU A 86 1.47 -1.91 -1.35
C LEU A 86 2.53 -1.13 -2.14
N GLY A 87 3.70 -1.72 -2.27
CA GLY A 87 4.75 -1.22 -3.15
C GLY A 87 4.97 -2.16 -4.33
N GLY A 88 5.77 -1.73 -5.28
CA GLY A 88 6.17 -2.53 -6.43
C GLY A 88 7.64 -2.30 -6.78
N GLY A 89 8.25 -3.26 -7.46
CA GLY A 89 9.51 -3.05 -8.16
C GLY A 89 9.30 -2.21 -9.40
N GLN A 90 8.13 -2.39 -10.07
CA GLN A 90 7.60 -1.50 -11.11
C GLN A 90 6.13 -1.19 -10.84
N ILE A 91 5.70 0.02 -11.21
CA ILE A 91 4.32 0.51 -11.15
C ILE A 91 4.07 1.28 -12.47
N ASP A 92 2.95 1.03 -13.14
CA ASP A 92 2.57 1.78 -14.35
C ASP A 92 1.40 2.75 -14.10
N GLY A 93 1.02 3.48 -15.16
CA GLY A 93 -0.03 4.49 -15.10
C GLY A 93 -1.44 3.95 -14.83
N GLU A 94 -1.67 2.65 -15.04
CA GLU A 94 -2.91 1.95 -14.67
C GLU A 94 -2.86 1.39 -13.25
N ALA A 95 -1.83 1.74 -12.48
CA ALA A 95 -1.57 1.21 -11.15
C ALA A 95 -1.34 -0.32 -11.11
N ASN A 96 -0.96 -0.93 -12.24
CA ASN A 96 -0.48 -2.30 -12.22
C ASN A 96 0.84 -2.38 -11.47
N ILE A 97 1.03 -3.46 -10.72
CA ILE A 97 2.20 -3.66 -9.89
C ILE A 97 2.95 -4.90 -10.33
N ASN A 98 4.27 -4.77 -10.43
CA ASN A 98 5.16 -5.89 -10.65
C ASN A 98 6.07 -6.10 -9.42
N LEU A 99 5.97 -7.28 -8.83
CA LEU A 99 6.80 -7.77 -7.74
C LEU A 99 7.56 -9.06 -8.14
N VAL A 100 7.54 -9.41 -9.43
CA VAL A 100 8.11 -10.67 -9.94
C VAL A 100 9.53 -10.48 -10.44
N GLY A 101 9.77 -9.46 -11.25
CA GLY A 101 11.09 -9.20 -11.84
C GLY A 101 11.01 -8.33 -13.07
N THR A 102 12.15 -8.00 -13.65
CA THR A 102 12.26 -7.24 -14.90
C THR A 102 12.62 -8.16 -16.07
N GLY A 103 12.23 -7.76 -17.28
CA GLY A 103 12.41 -8.54 -18.52
C GLY A 103 11.29 -9.56 -18.75
N ASP A 104 11.45 -10.34 -19.79
CA ASP A 104 10.41 -11.27 -20.25
C ASP A 104 10.21 -12.43 -19.27
N TYR A 105 8.99 -12.60 -18.79
CA TYR A 105 8.62 -13.73 -17.95
C TYR A 105 8.48 -15.02 -18.80
N PRO A 106 8.98 -16.18 -18.34
CA PRO A 106 9.57 -16.48 -17.02
C PRO A 106 11.09 -16.27 -16.91
N GLN A 107 11.79 -15.92 -18.00
CA GLN A 107 13.24 -15.75 -18.06
C GLN A 107 13.64 -14.31 -17.71
N THR A 108 13.20 -13.82 -16.56
CA THR A 108 13.46 -12.46 -16.10
C THR A 108 14.97 -12.16 -15.99
N GLU A 109 15.38 -10.94 -16.36
CA GLU A 109 16.75 -10.44 -16.18
C GLU A 109 17.09 -10.26 -14.71
N VAL A 110 16.11 -9.72 -13.94
CA VAL A 110 16.21 -9.57 -12.49
C VAL A 110 14.99 -10.23 -11.86
N ARG A 111 15.20 -11.16 -10.93
CA ARG A 111 14.14 -11.82 -10.19
C ARG A 111 14.02 -11.24 -8.79
N TRP A 112 12.82 -10.83 -8.40
CA TRP A 112 12.48 -10.40 -7.04
C TRP A 112 11.88 -11.52 -6.21
N PRO A 113 11.76 -11.36 -4.87
CA PRO A 113 11.26 -12.41 -3.97
C PRO A 113 9.84 -12.88 -4.28
N GLY A 114 9.05 -12.09 -5.01
CA GLY A 114 7.70 -12.42 -5.40
C GLY A 114 6.64 -11.56 -4.73
N CYS A 115 5.40 -11.94 -4.93
CA CYS A 115 4.25 -11.09 -4.60
C CYS A 115 3.44 -11.54 -3.38
N PHE A 116 3.75 -12.72 -2.79
CA PHE A 116 2.99 -13.27 -1.66
C PHE A 116 1.46 -13.11 -1.89
N GLY A 117 0.73 -12.51 -0.98
CA GLY A 117 -0.71 -12.24 -1.11
C GLY A 117 -1.07 -10.85 -1.64
N SER A 118 -0.14 -10.13 -2.28
CA SER A 118 -0.36 -8.74 -2.68
C SER A 118 -1.56 -8.55 -3.61
N ALA A 119 -1.75 -9.43 -4.59
CA ALA A 119 -2.88 -9.36 -5.52
C ALA A 119 -4.22 -9.53 -4.79
N PHE A 120 -4.30 -10.44 -3.83
CA PHE A 120 -5.50 -10.67 -3.02
C PHE A 120 -5.82 -9.45 -2.16
N MET A 121 -4.83 -8.91 -1.45
CA MET A 121 -4.98 -7.71 -0.64
C MET A 121 -5.39 -6.51 -1.50
N TYR A 122 -4.75 -6.36 -2.66
CA TYR A 122 -5.02 -5.26 -3.58
C TYR A 122 -6.42 -5.32 -4.19
N TYR A 123 -6.94 -6.52 -4.39
CA TYR A 123 -8.29 -6.73 -4.91
C TYR A 123 -9.38 -6.42 -3.87
N LEU A 124 -9.19 -6.82 -2.61
CA LEU A 124 -10.25 -6.82 -1.60
C LEU A 124 -10.23 -5.60 -0.68
N VAL A 125 -9.04 -5.10 -0.30
CA VAL A 125 -8.96 -3.98 0.65
C VAL A 125 -9.53 -2.71 0.03
N PRO A 126 -10.51 -2.05 0.68
CA PRO A 126 -11.18 -0.89 0.11
C PRO A 126 -10.26 0.27 -0.22
N ARG A 127 -9.23 0.50 0.61
CA ARG A 127 -8.29 1.61 0.44
C ARG A 127 -6.86 1.08 0.39
N VAL A 128 -6.31 0.89 -0.80
CA VAL A 128 -4.91 0.53 -0.97
C VAL A 128 -4.11 1.76 -1.38
N ILE A 129 -3.11 2.10 -0.55
CA ILE A 129 -2.19 3.19 -0.81
C ILE A 129 -0.92 2.57 -1.41
N LEU A 130 -0.63 2.91 -2.66
CA LEU A 130 0.62 2.55 -3.27
C LEU A 130 1.70 3.47 -2.70
N PHE A 131 2.76 2.88 -2.17
CA PHE A 131 3.84 3.64 -1.55
C PHE A 131 5.21 3.20 -2.08
N ARG A 132 5.95 4.18 -2.59
CA ARG A 132 7.36 4.00 -2.97
C ARG A 132 8.13 5.29 -2.74
N GLU A 133 9.08 5.31 -1.79
CA GLU A 133 9.89 6.50 -1.53
C GLU A 133 10.71 6.91 -2.76
N GLU A 134 11.25 5.93 -3.49
CA GLU A 134 11.96 6.16 -4.74
C GLU A 134 11.01 6.62 -5.85
N HIS A 135 11.29 7.78 -6.44
CA HIS A 135 10.59 8.32 -7.60
C HIS A 135 11.54 8.34 -8.80
N SER A 136 11.57 7.24 -9.54
CA SER A 136 12.49 7.08 -10.67
C SER A 136 11.86 6.34 -11.84
N PRO A 137 12.36 6.51 -13.09
CA PRO A 137 11.91 5.75 -14.27
C PRO A 137 12.14 4.24 -14.16
N ARG A 138 12.95 3.78 -13.20
CA ARG A 138 13.14 2.37 -12.91
C ARG A 138 11.91 1.78 -12.21
N VAL A 139 11.25 2.56 -11.37
CA VAL A 139 10.06 2.14 -10.62
C VAL A 139 8.79 2.49 -11.38
N PHE A 140 8.71 3.71 -11.91
CA PHE A 140 7.53 4.19 -12.63
C PHE A 140 7.77 4.03 -14.13
N VAL A 141 7.17 2.99 -14.68
CA VAL A 141 7.36 2.55 -16.08
C VAL A 141 6.09 2.80 -16.89
N PRO A 142 6.20 2.99 -18.22
CA PRO A 142 5.02 3.11 -19.08
C PRO A 142 4.09 1.89 -19.04
N LYS A 143 4.69 0.70 -18.87
CA LYS A 143 3.99 -0.57 -18.70
C LYS A 143 4.89 -1.50 -17.88
N VAL A 144 4.32 -2.18 -16.90
CA VAL A 144 5.06 -3.17 -16.11
C VAL A 144 5.40 -4.41 -16.95
N ASP A 145 6.59 -5.00 -16.74
CA ASP A 145 7.02 -6.20 -17.46
C ASP A 145 6.17 -7.43 -17.12
N TYR A 146 5.63 -7.45 -15.90
CA TYR A 146 4.71 -8.49 -15.45
C TYR A 146 3.67 -7.92 -14.49
N ILE A 147 2.40 -8.23 -14.69
CA ILE A 147 1.32 -7.81 -13.78
C ILE A 147 1.18 -8.85 -12.68
N SER A 148 1.78 -8.61 -11.52
CA SER A 148 1.63 -9.45 -10.33
C SER A 148 0.40 -9.08 -9.50
N ALA A 149 -0.03 -7.83 -9.59
CA ALA A 149 -1.27 -7.33 -9.00
C ALA A 149 -1.87 -6.26 -9.93
N PRO A 150 -3.03 -6.53 -10.55
CA PRO A 150 -3.64 -5.61 -11.52
C PRO A 150 -4.19 -4.37 -10.83
N GLY A 151 -4.00 -3.23 -11.48
CA GLY A 151 -4.50 -1.93 -11.08
C GLY A 151 -5.91 -1.63 -11.57
N VAL A 152 -6.07 -0.52 -12.26
CA VAL A 152 -7.35 -0.03 -12.81
C VAL A 152 -7.45 -0.48 -14.27
N SER A 153 -7.73 -1.75 -14.53
CA SER A 153 -7.89 -2.26 -15.89
C SER A 153 -9.36 -2.50 -16.25
N ASP A 154 -9.64 -2.47 -17.56
CA ASP A 154 -10.97 -2.77 -18.09
C ASP A 154 -11.42 -4.17 -17.70
N GLY A 155 -12.68 -4.30 -17.31
CA GLY A 155 -13.27 -5.59 -16.96
C GLY A 155 -12.98 -6.09 -15.55
N ILE A 156 -12.17 -5.40 -14.75
CA ILE A 156 -11.97 -5.74 -13.34
C ILE A 156 -12.97 -4.97 -12.47
N VAL A 157 -13.97 -5.68 -11.98
CA VAL A 157 -14.89 -5.19 -10.96
C VAL A 157 -14.42 -5.72 -9.60
N ARG A 158 -14.05 -4.81 -8.70
CA ARG A 158 -13.55 -5.19 -7.37
C ARG A 158 -14.02 -4.23 -6.28
N PRO A 159 -14.13 -4.72 -5.01
CA PRO A 159 -14.56 -3.88 -3.88
C PRO A 159 -13.48 -2.87 -3.45
N GLY A 160 -12.21 -3.18 -3.70
CA GLY A 160 -11.06 -2.38 -3.30
C GLY A 160 -10.24 -1.86 -4.47
N GLY A 161 -8.99 -1.53 -4.19
CA GLY A 161 -8.02 -1.16 -5.21
C GLY A 161 -7.21 0.09 -4.87
N PRO A 162 -6.51 0.64 -5.87
CA PRO A 162 -5.69 1.82 -5.68
C PRO A 162 -6.54 3.01 -5.25
N HIS A 163 -6.14 3.61 -4.13
CA HIS A 163 -6.72 4.84 -3.62
C HIS A 163 -5.84 6.03 -3.94
N ALA A 164 -4.54 5.89 -3.72
CA ALA A 164 -3.54 6.88 -4.01
C ALA A 164 -2.18 6.22 -4.25
N LEU A 165 -1.28 6.91 -4.94
CA LEU A 165 0.14 6.59 -5.02
C LEU A 165 0.94 7.72 -4.38
N LEU A 166 1.63 7.44 -3.29
CA LEU A 166 2.53 8.37 -2.62
C LEU A 166 3.98 7.99 -2.87
N THR A 167 4.76 8.97 -3.33
CA THR A 167 6.19 8.83 -3.56
C THR A 167 6.97 9.81 -2.69
N GLY A 168 8.30 9.76 -2.75
CA GLY A 168 9.17 10.75 -2.11
C GLY A 168 9.05 12.17 -2.70
N MET A 169 8.35 12.35 -3.83
CA MET A 169 8.25 13.62 -4.54
C MET A 169 6.82 14.07 -4.85
N ALA A 170 5.86 13.16 -4.90
CA ALA A 170 4.50 13.47 -5.36
C ALA A 170 3.45 12.54 -4.75
N LEU A 171 2.23 13.04 -4.70
CA LEU A 171 1.01 12.30 -4.41
C LEU A 171 0.14 12.28 -5.67
N PHE A 172 -0.27 11.09 -6.09
CA PHE A 172 -1.16 10.88 -7.24
C PHE A 172 -2.48 10.30 -6.76
N ASP A 173 -3.52 10.71 -7.42
CA ASP A 173 -4.87 10.20 -7.27
C ASP A 173 -5.22 9.28 -8.45
N PHE A 174 -6.10 8.31 -8.24
CA PHE A 174 -6.59 7.41 -9.29
C PHE A 174 -8.04 7.72 -9.59
N ASP A 175 -8.28 8.40 -10.70
CA ASP A 175 -9.63 8.64 -11.20
C ASP A 175 -10.12 7.40 -11.98
N LYS A 176 -11.05 6.66 -11.40
CA LYS A 176 -11.66 5.47 -12.03
C LYS A 176 -12.46 5.81 -13.31
N GLN A 177 -12.74 7.08 -13.57
CA GLN A 177 -13.51 7.53 -14.75
C GLN A 177 -12.62 8.10 -15.86
N LYS A 178 -11.37 8.44 -15.53
CA LYS A 178 -10.40 8.91 -16.52
C LYS A 178 -9.43 7.76 -16.79
N LYS A 179 -9.62 7.13 -17.92
CA LYS A 179 -8.66 6.22 -18.52
C LYS A 179 -7.61 6.99 -19.30
#